data_35bf4b23e517ae97a0f1b12334b2865e
#
_entry.id   35bf4b23e517ae97a0f1b12334b2865e
#
_cell.length_a   1.000
_cell.length_b   1.000
_cell.length_c   1.000
_cell.angle_alpha   90.00
_cell.angle_beta   90.00
_cell.angle_gamma   90.00
#
_symmetry.space_group_name_H-M   'P 1'
#
loop_
_entity.id
_entity.type
_entity.pdbx_description
1 polymer ?
#
loop_
_entity_poly.entity_id
_entity_poly.type
_entity_poly.pdbx_seq_one_letter_code
_entity_poly.pdbx_strand_id
1 'polypeptide(L)'
;MRVSALVVMMVLALSAPATAQEWIEYTSKQDLFIVNFPGEPTIRAMPYPTEFGITLPARVYTVEAQGSRYSVTVVDYTTAEKVHTERARNCRGYPDTCGNRTANELRGAMDYAIFQILQRGGKVTYYGLGDTDRIEGRRVQLLNADQSRTFGAVYMHELRLYILEGTVPSSAPPPALFQQNFGMFDTKMDRVRYETLYRHGVTPLPPREPSPPGGRLRGC
;
A
#
# COMPACT_ATOMS: atom_id res chain seq x y z
N MET A 1 7.10 -42.98 43.21
CA MET A 1 7.99 -42.56 42.14
C MET A 1 7.49 -42.77 40.70
N ARG A 2 6.32 -43.38 40.44
CA ARG A 2 5.80 -43.61 39.04
C ARG A 2 4.88 -42.51 38.53
N VAL A 3 4.32 -41.65 39.37
CA VAL A 3 3.42 -40.53 38.98
C VAL A 3 4.19 -39.31 38.46
N SER A 4 5.41 -39.08 38.97
CA SER A 4 6.24 -37.93 38.54
C SER A 4 6.77 -38.05 37.11
N ALA A 5 6.99 -39.27 36.59
CA ALA A 5 7.47 -39.48 35.21
C ALA A 5 6.39 -39.21 34.16
N LEU A 6 5.12 -39.49 34.48
CA LEU A 6 3.98 -39.24 33.58
C LEU A 6 3.67 -37.75 33.42
N VAL A 7 3.82 -36.95 34.49
CA VAL A 7 3.60 -35.50 34.43
C VAL A 7 4.69 -34.77 33.62
N VAL A 8 5.95 -35.21 33.70
CA VAL A 8 7.04 -34.66 32.90
C VAL A 8 6.87 -34.97 31.41
N MET A 9 6.38 -36.16 31.07
CA MET A 9 6.14 -36.58 29.68
C MET A 9 4.97 -35.81 29.03
N MET A 10 3.97 -35.40 29.81
CA MET A 10 2.79 -34.66 29.36
C MET A 10 3.11 -33.17 29.11
N VAL A 11 4.08 -32.57 29.81
CA VAL A 11 4.52 -31.19 29.63
C VAL A 11 5.39 -31.02 28.35
N LEU A 12 6.18 -32.03 28.00
CA LEU A 12 6.99 -32.04 26.79
C LEU A 12 6.19 -32.21 25.48
N ALA A 13 4.99 -32.78 25.54
CA ALA A 13 4.11 -32.97 24.39
C ALA A 13 3.35 -31.70 23.96
N LEU A 14 3.37 -30.62 24.75
CA LEU A 14 2.67 -29.36 24.49
C LEU A 14 3.56 -28.27 23.84
N SER A 15 4.83 -28.54 23.64
CA SER A 15 5.71 -27.63 22.86
C SER A 15 5.55 -27.91 21.37
N ALA A 16 4.40 -27.54 20.79
CA ALA A 16 4.30 -27.39 19.34
C ALA A 16 5.33 -26.34 18.93
N PRO A 17 6.18 -26.59 17.91
CA PRO A 17 7.10 -25.58 17.41
C PRO A 17 6.23 -24.40 16.96
N ALA A 18 6.36 -23.26 17.63
CA ALA A 18 5.86 -22.01 17.10
C ALA A 18 6.64 -21.74 15.82
N THR A 19 6.05 -22.04 14.66
CA THR A 19 6.61 -21.64 13.38
C THR A 19 6.57 -20.12 13.37
N ALA A 20 7.73 -19.51 13.63
CA ALA A 20 7.88 -18.07 13.47
C ALA A 20 7.53 -17.74 12.01
N GLN A 21 6.56 -16.86 11.82
CA GLN A 21 6.21 -16.36 10.49
C GLN A 21 7.43 -15.64 9.91
N GLU A 22 7.96 -16.14 8.81
CA GLU A 22 9.10 -15.53 8.14
C GLU A 22 8.62 -14.33 7.32
N TRP A 23 9.03 -13.13 7.73
CA TRP A 23 8.82 -11.92 6.97
C TRP A 23 9.94 -11.76 5.96
N ILE A 24 9.56 -11.54 4.70
CA ILE A 24 10.49 -11.32 3.60
C ILE A 24 10.43 -9.86 3.14
N GLU A 25 11.55 -9.33 2.71
CA GLU A 25 11.61 -8.07 1.99
C GLU A 25 11.30 -8.34 0.51
N TYR A 26 10.13 -7.91 0.08
CA TYR A 26 9.67 -8.08 -1.29
C TYR A 26 9.89 -6.80 -2.11
N THR A 27 10.53 -6.92 -3.27
CA THR A 27 10.77 -5.81 -4.20
C THR A 27 10.07 -6.06 -5.53
N SER A 28 9.21 -5.13 -5.94
CA SER A 28 8.62 -5.10 -7.28
C SER A 28 9.38 -4.15 -8.18
N LYS A 29 10.15 -4.69 -9.14
CA LYS A 29 10.80 -3.88 -10.19
C LYS A 29 9.80 -3.32 -11.19
N GLN A 30 8.68 -4.01 -11.40
CA GLN A 30 7.64 -3.57 -12.33
C GLN A 30 6.86 -2.38 -11.78
N ASP A 31 6.55 -2.40 -10.49
CA ASP A 31 5.74 -1.37 -9.85
C ASP A 31 6.54 -0.45 -8.91
N LEU A 32 7.86 -0.60 -8.91
CA LEU A 32 8.83 0.30 -8.29
C LEU A 32 8.59 0.51 -6.79
N PHE A 33 8.39 -0.58 -6.04
CA PHE A 33 8.23 -0.50 -4.59
C PHE A 33 8.95 -1.63 -3.85
N ILE A 34 9.18 -1.42 -2.57
CA ILE A 34 9.66 -2.41 -1.60
C ILE A 34 8.74 -2.42 -0.38
N VAL A 35 8.49 -3.59 0.17
CA VAL A 35 7.66 -3.78 1.37
C VAL A 35 8.01 -5.11 2.04
N ASN A 36 7.80 -5.21 3.35
CA ASN A 36 7.87 -6.51 4.01
C ASN A 36 6.52 -7.22 3.97
N PHE A 37 6.52 -8.46 3.48
CA PHE A 37 5.39 -9.37 3.51
C PHE A 37 5.67 -10.58 4.38
N PRO A 38 4.63 -11.18 5.01
CA PRO A 38 4.77 -12.47 5.71
C PRO A 38 4.73 -13.65 4.73
N GLY A 39 5.60 -13.65 3.73
CA GLY A 39 5.72 -14.64 2.66
C GLY A 39 5.58 -14.04 1.26
N GLU A 40 5.75 -14.87 0.24
CA GLU A 40 5.68 -14.44 -1.17
C GLU A 40 4.25 -14.02 -1.57
N PRO A 41 4.06 -12.83 -2.19
CA PRO A 41 2.74 -12.37 -2.58
C PRO A 41 2.22 -13.07 -3.84
N THR A 42 0.93 -13.33 -3.85
CA THR A 42 0.18 -13.61 -5.07
C THR A 42 -0.10 -12.30 -5.79
N ILE A 43 0.18 -12.24 -7.09
CA ILE A 43 0.03 -11.04 -7.91
C ILE A 43 -1.13 -11.20 -8.88
N ARG A 44 -2.05 -10.22 -8.90
CA ARG A 44 -3.18 -10.22 -9.81
C ARG A 44 -3.34 -8.85 -10.47
N ALA A 45 -3.46 -8.82 -11.79
CA ALA A 45 -3.88 -7.65 -12.52
C ALA A 45 -5.40 -7.42 -12.36
N MET A 46 -5.82 -6.16 -12.26
CA MET A 46 -7.23 -5.78 -12.20
C MET A 46 -7.47 -4.40 -12.81
N PRO A 47 -8.66 -4.13 -13.32
CA PRO A 47 -9.07 -2.78 -13.66
C PRO A 47 -9.32 -1.98 -12.37
N TYR A 48 -8.89 -0.72 -12.35
CA TYR A 48 -9.16 0.21 -11.26
C TYR A 48 -10.06 1.35 -11.78
N PRO A 49 -11.33 1.41 -11.36
CA PRO A 49 -12.21 2.54 -11.69
C PRO A 49 -11.80 3.76 -10.88
N THR A 50 -11.62 4.90 -11.55
CA THR A 50 -11.17 6.13 -10.91
C THR A 50 -12.35 7.07 -10.59
N GLU A 51 -12.06 8.14 -9.82
CA GLU A 51 -13.05 9.13 -9.41
C GLU A 51 -13.77 9.78 -10.60
N PHE A 52 -13.04 10.07 -11.68
CA PHE A 52 -13.61 10.73 -12.87
C PHE A 52 -14.06 9.76 -13.95
N GLY A 53 -14.26 8.48 -13.59
CA GLY A 53 -14.91 7.46 -14.41
C GLY A 53 -14.08 6.96 -15.58
N ILE A 54 -12.75 7.03 -15.50
CA ILE A 54 -11.88 6.25 -16.37
C ILE A 54 -11.47 4.96 -15.64
N THR A 55 -10.97 3.99 -16.39
CA THR A 55 -10.45 2.74 -15.83
C THR A 55 -8.96 2.65 -16.14
N LEU A 56 -8.16 2.47 -15.11
CA LEU A 56 -6.72 2.36 -15.20
C LEU A 56 -6.25 0.94 -14.86
N PRO A 57 -5.11 0.49 -15.39
CA PRO A 57 -4.54 -0.80 -15.01
C PRO A 57 -4.01 -0.74 -13.58
N ALA A 58 -4.26 -1.81 -12.82
CA ALA A 58 -3.71 -1.99 -11.49
C ALA A 58 -3.21 -3.41 -11.28
N ARG A 59 -2.29 -3.58 -10.33
CA ARG A 59 -1.84 -4.87 -9.80
C ARG A 59 -2.01 -4.89 -8.30
N VAL A 60 -2.50 -6.03 -7.80
CA VAL A 60 -2.66 -6.29 -6.37
C VAL A 60 -1.71 -7.41 -5.97
N TYR A 61 -0.88 -7.12 -5.02
CA TYR A 61 0.05 -8.04 -4.36
C TYR A 61 -0.58 -8.44 -3.02
N THR A 62 -0.87 -9.71 -2.80
CA THR A 62 -1.60 -10.14 -1.61
C THR A 62 -0.90 -11.31 -0.92
N VAL A 63 -0.79 -11.25 0.40
CA VAL A 63 -0.39 -12.36 1.27
C VAL A 63 -1.44 -12.54 2.36
N GLU A 64 -1.84 -13.78 2.60
CA GLU A 64 -2.69 -14.16 3.74
C GLU A 64 -1.88 -15.05 4.67
N ALA A 65 -1.84 -14.70 5.95
CA ALA A 65 -1.08 -15.44 6.95
C ALA A 65 -1.66 -15.26 8.33
N GLN A 66 -1.83 -16.35 9.07
CA GLN A 66 -2.32 -16.38 10.46
C GLN A 66 -3.62 -15.57 10.67
N GLY A 67 -4.59 -15.69 9.75
CA GLY A 67 -5.85 -14.95 9.78
C GLY A 67 -5.73 -13.45 9.46
N SER A 68 -4.55 -12.98 9.10
CA SER A 68 -4.30 -11.62 8.63
C SER A 68 -4.17 -11.58 7.12
N ARG A 69 -4.54 -10.46 6.51
CA ARG A 69 -4.39 -10.20 5.08
C ARG A 69 -3.62 -8.92 4.86
N TYR A 70 -2.61 -8.99 4.00
CA TYR A 70 -1.75 -7.87 3.62
C TYR A 70 -1.83 -7.68 2.12
N SER A 71 -2.00 -6.45 1.66
CA SER A 71 -2.03 -6.16 0.24
C SER A 71 -1.41 -4.82 -0.11
N VAL A 72 -0.72 -4.78 -1.24
CA VAL A 72 -0.32 -3.55 -1.93
C VAL A 72 -1.02 -3.52 -3.27
N THR A 73 -1.85 -2.51 -3.51
CA THR A 73 -2.42 -2.24 -4.82
C THR A 73 -1.64 -1.10 -5.45
N VAL A 74 -1.14 -1.30 -6.67
CA VAL A 74 -0.48 -0.26 -7.45
C VAL A 74 -1.32 0.05 -8.68
N VAL A 75 -1.76 1.31 -8.80
CA VAL A 75 -2.53 1.79 -9.93
C VAL A 75 -1.61 2.64 -10.81
N ASP A 76 -1.57 2.32 -12.10
CA ASP A 76 -0.74 2.99 -13.08
C ASP A 76 -1.51 4.14 -13.76
N TYR A 77 -1.16 5.38 -13.43
CA TYR A 77 -1.75 6.60 -13.99
C TYR A 77 -1.02 7.12 -15.22
N THR A 78 0.00 6.44 -15.74
CA THR A 78 0.79 6.91 -16.89
C THR A 78 -0.04 7.15 -18.15
N THR A 79 -1.16 6.43 -18.29
CA THR A 79 -2.08 6.57 -19.43
C THR A 79 -3.27 7.48 -19.17
N ALA A 80 -3.43 8.02 -17.97
CA ALA A 80 -4.60 8.81 -17.57
C ALA A 80 -4.85 10.01 -18.48
N GLU A 81 -3.80 10.75 -18.83
CA GLU A 81 -3.91 11.92 -19.72
C GLU A 81 -4.42 11.54 -21.13
N LYS A 82 -3.89 10.45 -21.69
CA LYS A 82 -4.34 9.96 -22.99
C LYS A 82 -5.83 9.59 -22.94
N VAL A 83 -6.25 8.82 -21.95
CA VAL A 83 -7.64 8.38 -21.80
C VAL A 83 -8.59 9.56 -21.62
N HIS A 84 -8.26 10.53 -20.76
CA HIS A 84 -9.06 11.73 -20.58
C HIS A 84 -9.12 12.61 -21.83
N THR A 85 -8.01 12.73 -22.57
CA THR A 85 -7.97 13.48 -23.82
C THR A 85 -8.87 12.83 -24.89
N GLU A 86 -8.80 11.51 -25.05
CA GLU A 86 -9.66 10.79 -25.98
C GLU A 86 -11.14 10.90 -25.59
N ARG A 87 -11.44 10.80 -24.29
CA ARG A 87 -12.81 10.96 -23.78
C ARG A 87 -13.34 12.37 -24.02
N ALA A 88 -12.51 13.40 -23.78
CA ALA A 88 -12.90 14.80 -24.02
C ALA A 88 -13.18 15.07 -25.52
N ARG A 89 -12.37 14.52 -26.43
CA ARG A 89 -12.59 14.64 -27.89
C ARG A 89 -13.88 13.99 -28.37
N ASN A 90 -14.26 12.88 -27.75
CA ASN A 90 -15.45 12.10 -28.12
C ASN A 90 -16.71 12.53 -27.33
N CYS A 91 -16.59 13.48 -26.43
CA CYS A 91 -17.68 13.94 -25.60
C CYS A 91 -18.67 14.79 -26.43
N ARG A 92 -19.97 14.51 -26.28
CA ARG A 92 -21.06 15.24 -26.95
C ARG A 92 -21.84 16.14 -25.99
N GLY A 93 -21.33 16.35 -24.80
CA GLY A 93 -21.93 17.19 -23.77
C GLY A 93 -21.59 18.67 -23.92
N TYR A 94 -21.97 19.45 -22.90
CA TYR A 94 -21.57 20.86 -22.82
C TYR A 94 -20.05 20.99 -22.58
N PRO A 95 -19.40 22.10 -22.99
CA PRO A 95 -17.97 22.32 -22.84
C PRO A 95 -17.46 22.07 -21.41
N ASP A 96 -18.21 22.45 -20.39
CA ASP A 96 -17.86 22.29 -18.99
C ASP A 96 -17.83 20.83 -18.53
N THR A 97 -18.55 19.94 -19.20
CA THR A 97 -18.60 18.51 -18.89
C THR A 97 -17.60 17.69 -19.72
N CYS A 98 -17.11 18.25 -20.82
CA CYS A 98 -16.23 17.59 -21.78
C CYS A 98 -14.74 17.94 -21.59
N GLY A 99 -14.37 18.60 -20.52
CA GLY A 99 -12.99 18.98 -20.24
C GLY A 99 -12.10 17.76 -19.91
N ASN A 100 -10.79 17.91 -20.18
CA ASN A 100 -9.80 16.96 -19.71
C ASN A 100 -9.67 17.07 -18.19
N ARG A 101 -9.91 15.96 -17.48
CA ARG A 101 -9.93 15.90 -16.01
C ARG A 101 -8.63 15.35 -15.40
N THR A 102 -7.57 15.14 -16.19
CA THR A 102 -6.32 14.52 -15.73
C THR A 102 -5.74 15.19 -14.48
N ALA A 103 -5.68 16.52 -14.44
CA ALA A 103 -5.14 17.24 -13.30
C ALA A 103 -5.96 16.98 -12.01
N ASN A 104 -7.29 16.93 -12.12
CA ASN A 104 -8.17 16.64 -11.00
C ASN A 104 -8.04 15.18 -10.57
N GLU A 105 -7.99 14.26 -11.54
CA GLU A 105 -7.76 12.83 -11.33
C GLU A 105 -6.50 12.57 -10.51
N LEU A 106 -5.37 13.14 -10.93
CA LEU A 106 -4.09 12.96 -10.26
C LEU A 106 -4.09 13.56 -8.84
N ARG A 107 -4.70 14.74 -8.68
CA ARG A 107 -4.75 15.42 -7.36
C ARG A 107 -5.68 14.70 -6.38
N GLY A 108 -6.81 14.16 -6.87
CA GLY A 108 -7.81 13.45 -6.06
C GLY A 108 -7.49 11.98 -5.78
N ALA A 109 -6.52 11.38 -6.51
CA ALA A 109 -6.30 9.94 -6.49
C ALA A 109 -6.14 9.33 -5.09
N MET A 110 -5.36 9.95 -4.20
CA MET A 110 -5.16 9.46 -2.84
C MET A 110 -6.43 9.57 -2.00
N ASP A 111 -7.14 10.68 -2.09
CA ASP A 111 -8.34 10.92 -1.31
C ASP A 111 -9.49 10.03 -1.80
N TYR A 112 -9.56 9.77 -3.10
CA TYR A 112 -10.50 8.79 -3.66
C TYR A 112 -10.20 7.36 -3.20
N ALA A 113 -8.94 6.95 -3.17
CA ALA A 113 -8.57 5.64 -2.64
C ALA A 113 -8.95 5.47 -1.15
N ILE A 114 -8.73 6.49 -0.34
CA ILE A 114 -9.19 6.50 1.06
C ILE A 114 -10.72 6.42 1.13
N PHE A 115 -11.42 7.19 0.30
CA PHE A 115 -12.89 7.13 0.22
C PHE A 115 -13.37 5.70 -0.08
N GLN A 116 -12.73 5.00 -1.03
CA GLN A 116 -13.06 3.61 -1.34
C GLN A 116 -12.83 2.67 -0.14
N ILE A 117 -11.79 2.89 0.66
CA ILE A 117 -11.55 2.12 1.89
C ILE A 117 -12.68 2.38 2.89
N LEU A 118 -13.06 3.64 3.09
CA LEU A 118 -14.10 4.04 4.03
C LEU A 118 -15.50 3.51 3.64
N GLN A 119 -15.79 3.43 2.34
CA GLN A 119 -17.08 2.92 1.82
C GLN A 119 -17.33 1.44 2.13
N ARG A 120 -16.30 0.67 2.48
CA ARG A 120 -16.46 -0.73 2.88
C ARG A 120 -17.12 -0.91 4.24
N GLY A 121 -17.29 0.18 4.99
CA GLY A 121 -17.85 0.19 6.33
C GLY A 121 -16.80 0.04 7.42
N GLY A 122 -17.27 -0.09 8.66
CA GLY A 122 -16.42 -0.11 9.84
C GLY A 122 -16.34 1.26 10.53
N LYS A 123 -15.85 1.25 11.78
CA LYS A 123 -15.66 2.47 12.57
C LYS A 123 -14.25 3.01 12.31
N VAL A 124 -14.15 4.25 11.84
CA VAL A 124 -12.87 4.94 11.73
C VAL A 124 -12.31 5.19 13.13
N THR A 125 -11.14 4.64 13.41
CA THR A 125 -10.43 4.82 14.69
C THR A 125 -9.25 5.79 14.56
N TYR A 126 -8.74 5.96 13.35
CA TYR A 126 -7.71 6.93 13.03
C TYR A 126 -7.81 7.38 11.57
N TYR A 127 -7.62 8.66 11.32
CA TYR A 127 -7.38 9.22 9.99
C TYR A 127 -6.40 10.38 10.11
N GLY A 128 -5.39 10.41 9.24
CA GLY A 128 -4.39 11.49 9.28
C GLY A 128 -3.40 11.43 8.13
N LEU A 129 -2.51 12.41 8.14
CA LEU A 129 -1.37 12.45 7.24
C LEU A 129 -0.29 11.48 7.75
N GLY A 130 0.50 10.98 6.83
CA GLY A 130 1.71 10.21 7.09
C GLY A 130 2.66 10.39 5.92
N ASP A 131 3.87 9.88 6.07
CA ASP A 131 4.83 9.86 4.97
C ASP A 131 5.60 8.53 4.95
N THR A 132 6.21 8.27 3.80
CA THR A 132 7.26 7.27 3.62
C THR A 132 8.38 7.94 2.83
N ASP A 133 9.62 7.86 3.32
CA ASP A 133 10.78 8.52 2.71
C ASP A 133 10.51 10.00 2.35
N ARG A 134 9.74 10.70 3.21
CA ARG A 134 9.23 12.07 3.01
C ARG A 134 8.31 12.26 1.80
N ILE A 135 7.65 11.21 1.34
CA ILE A 135 6.54 11.30 0.39
C ILE A 135 5.25 11.30 1.19
N GLU A 136 4.54 12.44 1.15
CA GLU A 136 3.27 12.59 1.87
C GLU A 136 2.22 11.59 1.39
N GLY A 137 1.48 11.03 2.33
CA GLY A 137 0.37 10.13 2.08
C GLY A 137 -0.77 10.32 3.06
N ARG A 138 -1.71 9.41 3.00
CA ARG A 138 -2.86 9.32 3.91
C ARG A 138 -2.81 8.02 4.67
N ARG A 139 -3.18 8.05 5.95
CA ARG A 139 -3.30 6.86 6.79
C ARG A 139 -4.68 6.77 7.38
N VAL A 140 -5.24 5.57 7.41
CA VAL A 140 -6.57 5.30 7.98
C VAL A 140 -6.52 4.01 8.78
N GLN A 141 -7.26 3.97 9.89
CA GLN A 141 -7.48 2.73 10.63
C GLN A 141 -8.98 2.54 10.85
N LEU A 142 -9.44 1.31 10.63
CA LEU A 142 -10.83 0.92 10.81
C LEU A 142 -10.93 -0.23 11.80
N LEU A 143 -11.95 -0.17 12.66
CA LEU A 143 -12.46 -1.32 13.38
C LEU A 143 -13.61 -1.89 12.58
N ASN A 144 -13.44 -3.08 12.04
CA ASN A 144 -14.43 -3.77 11.22
C ASN A 144 -15.55 -4.37 12.07
N ALA A 145 -16.68 -4.76 11.46
CA ALA A 145 -17.82 -5.34 12.16
C ALA A 145 -17.49 -6.65 12.89
N ASP A 146 -16.57 -7.45 12.33
CA ASP A 146 -16.05 -8.70 12.90
C ASP A 146 -14.95 -8.49 13.96
N GLN A 147 -14.75 -7.26 14.41
CA GLN A 147 -13.71 -6.84 15.35
C GLN A 147 -12.27 -6.95 14.81
N SER A 148 -12.06 -7.33 13.56
CA SER A 148 -10.76 -7.18 12.92
C SER A 148 -10.42 -5.71 12.72
N ARG A 149 -9.13 -5.40 12.53
CA ARG A 149 -8.66 -4.03 12.35
C ARG A 149 -7.98 -3.89 10.99
N THR A 150 -8.42 -2.92 10.21
CA THR A 150 -7.78 -2.57 8.94
C THR A 150 -6.90 -1.33 9.11
N PHE A 151 -5.67 -1.43 8.66
CA PHE A 151 -4.68 -0.36 8.62
C PHE A 151 -4.38 -0.04 7.17
N GLY A 152 -4.83 1.12 6.70
CA GLY A 152 -4.62 1.60 5.34
C GLY A 152 -3.57 2.70 5.28
N ALA A 153 -2.75 2.69 4.23
CA ALA A 153 -1.86 3.79 3.88
C ALA A 153 -1.89 3.98 2.36
N VAL A 154 -1.96 5.23 1.93
CA VAL A 154 -2.05 5.57 0.50
C VAL A 154 -1.01 6.63 0.16
N TYR A 155 -0.25 6.40 -0.90
CA TYR A 155 0.77 7.30 -1.41
C TYR A 155 0.64 7.47 -2.92
N MET A 156 1.01 8.63 -3.42
CA MET A 156 1.08 8.89 -4.85
C MET A 156 2.46 9.44 -5.21
N HIS A 157 3.13 8.79 -6.16
CA HIS A 157 4.44 9.21 -6.63
C HIS A 157 4.62 8.84 -8.12
N GLU A 158 5.13 9.76 -8.91
CA GLU A 158 5.46 9.57 -10.35
C GLU A 158 4.38 8.79 -11.13
N LEU A 159 3.15 9.24 -11.06
CA LEU A 159 1.98 8.63 -11.73
C LEU A 159 1.68 7.18 -11.30
N ARG A 160 2.10 6.78 -10.11
CA ARG A 160 1.71 5.53 -9.46
C ARG A 160 1.05 5.81 -8.13
N LEU A 161 -0.14 5.25 -7.97
CA LEU A 161 -0.86 5.27 -6.69
C LEU A 161 -0.62 3.94 -5.99
N TYR A 162 -0.12 3.99 -4.77
CA TYR A 162 0.14 2.84 -3.92
C TYR A 162 -0.87 2.82 -2.77
N ILE A 163 -1.63 1.74 -2.66
CA ILE A 163 -2.62 1.52 -1.62
C ILE A 163 -2.19 0.30 -0.81
N LEU A 164 -1.76 0.52 0.42
CA LEU A 164 -1.35 -0.52 1.35
C LEU A 164 -2.49 -0.81 2.31
N GLU A 165 -2.85 -2.06 2.47
CA GLU A 165 -3.87 -2.47 3.43
C GLU A 165 -3.40 -3.70 4.20
N GLY A 166 -3.37 -3.60 5.53
CA GLY A 166 -3.16 -4.73 6.44
C GLY A 166 -4.39 -4.91 7.31
N THR A 167 -5.11 -6.03 7.14
CA THR A 167 -6.23 -6.40 8.01
C THR A 167 -5.80 -7.52 8.93
N VAL A 168 -5.93 -7.31 10.22
CA VAL A 168 -5.47 -8.24 11.26
C VAL A 168 -6.59 -8.55 12.26
N PRO A 169 -6.66 -9.76 12.83
CA PRO A 169 -7.58 -10.09 13.92
C PRO A 169 -7.43 -9.13 15.11
N SER A 170 -8.46 -9.03 15.94
CA SER A 170 -8.44 -8.17 17.14
C SER A 170 -7.29 -8.52 18.10
N SER A 171 -6.90 -9.78 18.18
CA SER A 171 -5.82 -10.29 19.04
C SER A 171 -4.41 -10.12 18.47
N ALA A 172 -4.27 -9.86 17.16
CA ALA A 172 -2.96 -9.71 16.53
C ALA A 172 -2.41 -8.27 16.75
N PRO A 173 -1.09 -8.05 16.77
CA PRO A 173 -0.52 -6.71 16.81
C PRO A 173 -0.81 -5.92 15.52
N PRO A 174 -0.70 -4.58 15.53
CA PRO A 174 -0.72 -3.77 14.31
C PRO A 174 0.34 -4.25 13.31
N PRO A 175 0.09 -4.15 11.99
CA PRO A 175 1.00 -4.62 10.94
C PRO A 175 2.19 -3.65 10.72
N ALA A 176 2.98 -3.39 11.76
CA ALA A 176 4.03 -2.36 11.74
C ALA A 176 5.12 -2.66 10.71
N LEU A 177 5.61 -3.91 10.64
CA LEU A 177 6.64 -4.30 9.66
C LEU A 177 6.20 -4.09 8.21
N PHE A 178 4.93 -4.37 7.92
CA PHE A 178 4.36 -4.17 6.59
C PHE A 178 4.30 -2.69 6.20
N GLN A 179 3.84 -1.82 7.11
CA GLN A 179 3.62 -0.41 6.79
C GLN A 179 4.88 0.46 6.90
N GLN A 180 5.77 0.17 7.85
CA GLN A 180 6.93 1.02 8.12
C GLN A 180 8.09 0.83 7.13
N ASN A 181 8.20 -0.37 6.54
CA ASN A 181 9.26 -0.67 5.57
C ASN A 181 8.85 -0.41 4.11
N PHE A 182 7.64 0.10 3.88
CA PHE A 182 7.25 0.48 2.54
C PHE A 182 8.12 1.61 2.01
N GLY A 183 8.59 1.47 0.79
CA GLY A 183 9.36 2.49 0.08
C GLY A 183 9.18 2.38 -1.43
N MET A 184 9.60 3.41 -2.14
CA MET A 184 9.48 3.51 -3.59
C MET A 184 10.83 3.59 -4.25
N PHE A 185 10.90 3.12 -5.49
CA PHE A 185 12.08 3.23 -6.35
C PHE A 185 11.78 4.13 -7.54
N ASP A 186 12.81 4.71 -8.10
CA ASP A 186 12.74 5.31 -9.43
C ASP A 186 12.98 4.25 -10.52
N THR A 187 12.94 4.66 -11.78
CA THR A 187 13.14 3.76 -12.93
C THR A 187 14.54 3.15 -13.01
N LYS A 188 15.51 3.66 -12.26
CA LYS A 188 16.87 3.11 -12.15
C LYS A 188 17.00 2.14 -10.98
N MET A 189 15.92 1.92 -10.22
CA MET A 189 15.90 1.16 -8.98
C MET A 189 16.69 1.81 -7.83
N ASP A 190 16.85 3.13 -7.87
CA ASP A 190 17.33 3.89 -6.73
C ASP A 190 16.16 4.23 -5.81
N ARG A 191 16.36 4.07 -4.49
CA ARG A 191 15.33 4.37 -3.51
C ARG A 191 15.00 5.85 -3.52
N VAL A 192 13.73 6.18 -3.70
CA VAL A 192 13.26 7.55 -3.69
C VAL A 192 13.18 8.07 -2.28
N ARG A 193 13.92 9.13 -1.99
CA ARG A 193 13.88 9.86 -0.73
C ARG A 193 14.08 11.35 -1.01
N TYR A 194 13.29 12.19 -0.35
CA TYR A 194 13.36 13.64 -0.52
C TYR A 194 14.01 14.32 0.70
N GLU A 195 14.72 15.44 0.46
CA GLU A 195 15.28 16.27 1.54
C GLU A 195 14.19 16.99 2.34
N THR A 196 13.09 17.35 1.67
CA THR A 196 11.91 17.97 2.26
C THR A 196 10.66 17.16 1.94
N LEU A 197 9.55 17.45 2.60
CA LEU A 197 8.29 16.73 2.36
C LEU A 197 7.80 16.95 0.92
N TYR A 198 7.76 15.87 0.14
CA TYR A 198 7.15 15.85 -1.18
C TYR A 198 5.63 15.70 -1.07
N ARG A 199 4.90 16.60 -1.71
CA ARG A 199 3.44 16.58 -1.79
C ARG A 199 3.01 16.42 -3.24
N HIS A 200 2.36 15.31 -3.54
CA HIS A 200 1.87 15.06 -4.89
C HIS A 200 0.88 16.15 -5.34
N GLY A 201 1.08 16.69 -6.56
CA GLY A 201 0.21 17.73 -7.15
C GLY A 201 0.38 19.14 -6.58
N VAL A 202 1.34 19.35 -5.68
CA VAL A 202 1.70 20.65 -5.11
C VAL A 202 3.16 20.93 -5.46
N THR A 203 3.42 21.40 -6.65
CA THR A 203 4.62 21.98 -7.24
C THR A 203 5.95 22.15 -6.49
N PRO A 204 7.04 22.49 -7.18
CA PRO A 204 7.80 21.61 -8.02
C PRO A 204 8.42 20.48 -7.22
N LEU A 205 8.87 19.43 -7.87
CA LEU A 205 9.59 18.35 -7.20
C LEU A 205 10.75 18.92 -6.39
N PRO A 206 10.80 18.72 -5.05
CA PRO A 206 11.97 19.10 -4.28
C PRO A 206 13.19 18.28 -4.72
N PRO A 207 14.42 18.75 -4.46
CA PRO A 207 15.62 17.96 -4.70
C PRO A 207 15.54 16.60 -3.98
N ARG A 208 15.93 15.55 -4.68
CA ARG A 208 16.10 14.22 -4.05
C ARG A 208 17.44 14.15 -3.31
N GLU A 209 17.46 13.40 -2.22
CA GLU A 209 18.74 13.04 -1.62
C GLU A 209 19.57 12.24 -2.65
N PRO A 210 20.87 12.52 -2.83
CA PRO A 210 21.74 11.70 -3.67
C PRO A 210 21.71 10.25 -3.20
N SER A 211 21.60 9.31 -4.13
CA SER A 211 21.75 7.89 -3.79
C SER A 211 23.14 7.67 -3.21
N PRO A 212 23.30 6.96 -2.08
CA PRO A 212 24.60 6.64 -1.54
C PRO A 212 25.41 5.85 -2.59
N PRO A 213 26.68 6.20 -2.85
CA PRO A 213 27.50 5.51 -3.83
C PRO A 213 27.61 4.02 -3.45
N GLY A 214 27.12 3.14 -4.30
CA GLY A 214 27.24 1.68 -4.15
C GLY A 214 26.43 1.03 -3.02
N GLY A 215 25.42 1.72 -2.49
CA GLY A 215 24.59 1.22 -1.39
C GLY A 215 23.61 0.12 -1.79
N ARG A 216 24.08 -1.13 -1.81
CA ARG A 216 23.16 -2.23 -1.48
C ARG A 216 22.64 -1.94 -0.08
N LEU A 217 21.31 -1.83 0.05
CA LEU A 217 20.67 -1.79 1.36
C LEU A 217 21.23 -2.97 2.17
N ARG A 218 22.10 -2.69 3.13
CA ARG A 218 22.44 -3.67 4.16
C ARG A 218 21.18 -3.80 5.00
N GLY A 219 20.54 -4.96 4.89
CA GLY A 219 19.47 -5.32 5.80
C GLY A 219 19.96 -5.12 7.24
N CYS A 220 19.15 -4.45 8.02
CA CYS A 220 19.21 -4.52 9.47
C CYS A 220 18.42 -5.72 9.95
#